data_4f2a8b8639b20ae83a5c935ba5e6329a
#
_entry.id   4f2a8b8639b20ae83a5c935ba5e6329a
#
_cell.length_a   1.000
_cell.length_b   1.000
_cell.length_c   1.000
_cell.angle_alpha   90.00
_cell.angle_beta   90.00
_cell.angle_gamma   90.00
#
_symmetry.space_group_name_H-M   'P 1'
#
loop_
_entity.id
_entity.type
_entity.pdbx_description
1 polymer ?
#
loop_
_entity_poly.entity_id
_entity_poly.type
_entity_poly.pdbx_seq_one_letter_code
_entity_poly.pdbx_strand_id
1 'polypeptide(L)'
;MALLLKNAHVIDPQVGLNETADILVRDGNIVEVGQNLTMEKGVERDLAGKIVVPGLVDMHVHLREPGFEQKEDIASGTRAAAHGGFT
;
A
#
# COMPACT_ATOMS: atom_id res chain seq x y z
N MET A 1 7.41 12.13 -8.83
CA MET A 1 6.16 12.54 -8.18
C MET A 1 6.20 12.17 -6.71
N ALA A 2 5.77 13.05 -5.86
CA ALA A 2 5.78 12.82 -4.42
C ALA A 2 4.36 12.71 -3.87
N LEU A 3 4.19 11.84 -2.88
CA LEU A 3 2.94 11.63 -2.15
C LEU A 3 3.25 11.65 -0.66
N LEU A 4 2.57 12.50 0.07
CA LEU A 4 2.71 12.57 1.52
C LEU A 4 1.40 12.10 2.18
N LEU A 5 1.49 11.03 2.94
CA LEU A 5 0.37 10.48 3.70
C LEU A 5 0.51 10.95 5.15
N LYS A 6 -0.48 11.69 5.62
CA LYS A 6 -0.43 12.35 6.94
C LYS A 6 -1.31 11.65 7.95
N ASN A 7 -0.82 11.54 9.18
CA ASN A 7 -1.62 11.17 10.36
C ASN A 7 -2.19 9.74 10.30
N ALA A 8 -1.55 8.84 9.60
CA ALA A 8 -1.98 7.45 9.55
C ALA A 8 -1.57 6.70 10.82
N HIS A 9 -2.38 5.74 11.25
CA HIS A 9 -1.93 4.78 12.24
C HIS A 9 -1.14 3.69 11.49
N VAL A 10 0.17 3.73 11.60
CA VAL A 10 1.06 2.83 10.86
C VAL A 10 1.41 1.64 11.74
N ILE A 11 1.15 0.45 11.22
CA ILE A 11 1.48 -0.81 11.89
C ILE A 11 2.38 -1.62 10.96
N ASP A 12 3.63 -1.82 11.37
CA ASP A 12 4.58 -2.66 10.66
C ASP A 12 5.27 -3.58 11.67
N PRO A 13 4.78 -4.84 11.79
CA PRO A 13 5.32 -5.77 12.77
C PRO A 13 6.79 -6.13 12.53
N GLN A 14 7.26 -6.04 11.30
CA GLN A 14 8.63 -6.42 10.96
C GLN A 14 9.65 -5.52 11.65
N VAL A 15 9.32 -4.25 11.84
CA VAL A 15 10.21 -3.29 12.53
C VAL A 15 9.64 -2.83 13.88
N GLY A 16 8.56 -3.45 14.34
CA GLY A 16 7.94 -3.12 15.62
C GLY A 16 7.25 -1.77 15.65
N LEU A 17 6.87 -1.23 14.49
CA LEU A 17 6.21 0.06 14.39
C LEU A 17 4.70 -0.08 14.61
N ASN A 18 4.15 0.72 15.52
CA ASN A 18 2.72 0.77 15.79
C ASN A 18 2.41 2.13 16.41
N GLU A 19 2.29 3.15 15.55
CA GLU A 19 2.07 4.53 16.00
C GLU A 19 1.48 5.38 14.90
N THR A 20 0.95 6.54 15.28
CA THR A 20 0.54 7.55 14.32
C THR A 20 1.79 8.16 13.68
N ALA A 21 1.86 8.15 12.36
CA ALA A 21 3.02 8.65 11.63
C ALA A 21 2.61 9.16 10.25
N ASP A 22 3.53 9.88 9.63
CA ASP A 22 3.42 10.31 8.26
C ASP A 22 4.32 9.44 7.39
N ILE A 23 3.94 9.27 6.12
CA ILE A 23 4.71 8.47 5.17
C ILE A 23 4.95 9.32 3.92
N LEU A 24 6.21 9.49 3.58
CA LEU A 24 6.59 10.20 2.36
C LEU A 24 7.00 9.18 1.29
N VAL A 25 6.29 9.23 0.17
CA VAL A 25 6.56 8.38 -1.00
C VAL A 25 7.08 9.28 -2.12
N ARG A 26 8.16 8.87 -2.76
CA ARG A 26 8.73 9.60 -3.89
C ARG A 26 9.13 8.61 -4.98
N ASP A 27 8.61 8.85 -6.19
CA ASP A 27 8.88 8.02 -7.37
C ASP A 27 8.65 6.52 -7.11
N GLY A 28 7.54 6.21 -6.44
CA GLY A 28 7.15 4.83 -6.16
C GLY A 28 7.83 4.17 -4.97
N ASN A 29 8.68 4.91 -4.23
CA ASN A 29 9.40 4.36 -3.09
C ASN A 29 9.05 5.14 -1.82
N ILE A 30 8.95 4.41 -0.69
CA ILE A 30 8.83 5.04 0.62
C ILE A 30 10.21 5.55 1.00
N VAL A 31 10.34 6.88 1.15
CA VAL A 31 11.63 7.48 1.46
C VAL A 31 11.76 7.87 2.93
N GLU A 32 10.64 8.07 3.61
CA GLU A 32 10.67 8.41 5.04
C GLU A 32 9.34 8.05 5.71
N VAL A 33 9.43 7.54 6.93
CA VAL A 33 8.29 7.34 7.83
C VAL A 33 8.64 8.03 9.15
N GLY A 34 7.80 8.93 9.62
CA GLY A 34 8.10 9.67 10.85
C GLY A 34 7.03 10.68 11.21
N GLN A 35 7.40 11.62 12.05
CA GLN A 35 6.47 12.63 12.55
C GLN A 35 6.69 13.97 11.85
N ASN A 36 5.59 14.68 11.60
CA ASN A 36 5.62 16.04 11.08
C ASN A 36 6.41 16.19 9.77
N LEU A 37 6.25 15.21 8.88
CA LEU A 37 6.91 15.26 7.58
C LEU A 37 6.27 16.33 6.70
N THR A 38 7.07 16.93 5.85
CA THR A 38 6.63 17.95 4.89
C THR A 38 7.22 17.65 3.52
N MET A 39 6.58 18.16 2.48
CA MET A 39 7.13 18.13 1.13
C MET A 39 6.83 19.45 0.44
N GLU A 40 7.72 19.86 -0.46
CA GLU A 40 7.54 21.11 -1.19
C GLU A 40 6.51 21.00 -2.30
N LYS A 41 6.45 19.85 -2.96
CA LYS A 41 5.62 19.66 -4.14
C LYS A 41 5.16 18.22 -4.27
N GLY A 42 3.87 18.03 -4.52
CA GLY A 42 3.29 16.70 -4.67
C GLY A 42 1.85 16.67 -4.18
N VAL A 43 1.36 15.47 -3.91
CA VAL A 43 0.00 15.25 -3.39
C VAL A 43 0.07 14.91 -1.92
N GLU A 44 -0.73 15.59 -1.12
CA GLU A 44 -0.85 15.30 0.30
C GLU A 44 -2.23 14.71 0.58
N ARG A 45 -2.26 13.65 1.39
CA ARG A 45 -3.50 13.01 1.81
C ARG A 45 -3.52 12.85 3.32
N ASP A 46 -4.63 13.25 3.93
CA ASP A 46 -4.84 13.06 5.35
C ASP A 46 -5.49 11.70 5.58
N LEU A 47 -4.80 10.83 6.32
CA LEU A 47 -5.26 9.49 6.65
C LEU A 47 -5.66 9.35 8.11
N ALA A 48 -6.04 10.44 8.77
CA ALA A 48 -6.51 10.40 10.15
C ALA A 48 -7.66 9.40 10.29
N GLY A 49 -7.56 8.52 11.27
CA GLY A 49 -8.54 7.46 11.51
C GLY A 49 -8.35 6.21 10.65
N LYS A 50 -7.36 6.19 9.77
CA LYS A 50 -7.08 5.03 8.92
C LYS A 50 -5.83 4.30 9.40
N ILE A 51 -5.82 2.99 9.16
CA ILE A 51 -4.69 2.11 9.49
C ILE A 51 -3.93 1.81 8.22
N VAL A 52 -2.61 1.95 8.26
CA VAL A 52 -1.72 1.62 7.15
C VAL A 52 -0.82 0.46 7.57
N VAL A 53 -0.79 -0.57 6.75
CA VAL A 53 0.03 -1.76 6.98
C VAL A 53 0.81 -2.05 5.69
N PRO A 54 1.89 -2.88 5.77
CA PRO A 54 2.54 -3.36 4.56
C PRO A 54 1.56 -4.09 3.66
N GLY A 55 1.79 -4.05 2.35
CA GLY A 55 0.98 -4.79 1.39
C GLY A 55 0.96 -6.28 1.72
N LEU A 56 -0.17 -6.91 1.50
CA LEU A 56 -0.35 -8.32 1.80
C LEU A 56 0.36 -9.18 0.77
N VAL A 57 0.87 -10.32 1.20
CA VAL A 57 1.56 -11.28 0.33
C VAL A 57 0.82 -12.61 0.40
N ASP A 58 0.42 -13.13 -0.76
CA ASP A 58 -0.15 -14.45 -0.88
C ASP A 58 0.83 -15.32 -1.68
N MET A 59 1.42 -16.31 -1.05
CA MET A 59 2.47 -17.14 -1.65
C MET A 59 1.92 -18.25 -2.55
N HIS A 60 0.59 -18.42 -2.64
CA HIS A 60 -0.02 -19.43 -3.50
C HIS A 60 -1.41 -18.97 -3.91
N VAL A 61 -1.59 -18.67 -5.17
CA VAL A 61 -2.85 -18.16 -5.70
C VAL A 61 -3.14 -18.79 -7.07
N HIS A 62 -4.42 -19.00 -7.36
CA HIS A 62 -4.90 -19.48 -8.66
C HIS A 62 -5.57 -18.32 -9.39
N LEU A 63 -5.00 -17.89 -10.51
CA LEU A 63 -5.56 -16.81 -11.32
C LEU A 63 -6.39 -17.31 -12.50
N ARG A 64 -6.62 -18.63 -12.57
CA ARG A 64 -7.53 -19.29 -13.51
C ARG A 64 -7.07 -19.26 -14.97
N GLU A 65 -5.89 -18.81 -15.27
CA GLU A 65 -5.33 -18.79 -16.61
C GLU A 65 -3.99 -19.55 -16.60
N PRO A 66 -3.75 -20.49 -17.53
CA PRO A 66 -4.64 -20.92 -18.60
C PRO A 66 -5.66 -21.96 -18.15
N GLY A 67 -6.78 -22.06 -18.91
CA GLY A 67 -7.76 -23.13 -18.76
C GLY A 67 -9.12 -22.71 -18.22
N PHE A 68 -9.21 -21.63 -17.48
CA PHE A 68 -10.44 -21.18 -16.85
C PHE A 68 -10.68 -19.68 -17.07
N GLU A 69 -10.31 -19.17 -18.24
CA GLU A 69 -10.38 -17.73 -18.54
C GLU A 69 -11.81 -17.18 -18.47
N GLN A 70 -12.82 -18.03 -18.67
CA GLN A 70 -14.21 -17.62 -18.50
C GLN A 70 -14.54 -17.25 -17.06
N LYS A 71 -13.76 -17.74 -16.09
CA LYS A 71 -13.91 -17.37 -14.68
C LYS A 71 -13.11 -16.16 -14.35
N GLU A 72 -11.86 -16.11 -14.82
CA GLU A 72 -10.94 -15.03 -14.55
C GLU A 72 -9.70 -15.18 -15.42
N ASP A 73 -9.05 -14.08 -15.76
CA ASP A 73 -7.75 -14.09 -16.38
C ASP A 73 -6.71 -13.44 -15.45
N ILE A 74 -5.43 -13.44 -15.85
CA ILE A 74 -4.36 -12.89 -15.03
C ILE A 74 -4.58 -11.39 -14.78
N ALA A 75 -5.02 -10.64 -15.80
CA ALA A 75 -5.25 -9.20 -15.67
C ALA A 75 -6.36 -8.89 -14.68
N SER A 76 -7.50 -9.60 -14.74
CA SER A 76 -8.60 -9.36 -13.80
C SER A 76 -8.27 -9.88 -12.40
N GLY A 77 -7.59 -11.01 -12.30
CA GLY A 77 -7.19 -11.58 -11.01
C GLY A 77 -6.19 -10.70 -10.28
N THR A 78 -5.18 -10.18 -10.97
CA THR A 78 -4.20 -9.29 -10.35
C THR A 78 -4.81 -7.95 -9.96
N ARG A 79 -5.77 -7.46 -10.76
CA ARG A 79 -6.49 -6.24 -10.42
C ARG A 79 -7.33 -6.43 -9.15
N ALA A 80 -8.02 -7.57 -9.04
CA ALA A 80 -8.78 -7.91 -7.84
C ALA A 80 -7.85 -8.02 -6.62
N ALA A 81 -6.68 -8.65 -6.78
CA ALA A 81 -5.70 -8.78 -5.71
C ALA A 81 -5.22 -7.40 -5.23
N ALA A 82 -4.93 -6.48 -6.15
CA ALA A 82 -4.53 -5.13 -5.79
C ALA A 82 -5.61 -4.39 -5.01
N HIS A 83 -6.87 -4.54 -5.42
CA HIS A 83 -8.00 -3.97 -4.67
C HIS A 83 -8.10 -4.52 -3.25
N GLY A 84 -7.72 -5.76 -3.05
CA GLY A 84 -7.69 -6.40 -1.73
C GLY A 84 -6.44 -6.09 -0.90
N GLY A 85 -5.49 -5.33 -1.43
CA GLY A 85 -4.28 -4.95 -0.72
C GLY A 85 -3.11 -5.91 -0.90
N PHE A 86 -3.17 -6.80 -1.87
CA PHE A 86 -2.08 -7.74 -2.16
C PHE A 86 -1.07 -7.13 -3.13
N THR A 87 0.19 -7.40 -2.87
CA THR A 87 1.32 -6.88 -3.66
C THR A 87 2.20 -7.97 -4.27
#